data_bde3429fb1d3de2ebafdfc512cd50342
#
_entry.id   bde3429fb1d3de2ebafdfc512cd50342
#
_cell.length_a   1.000
_cell.length_b   1.000
_cell.length_c   1.000
_cell.angle_alpha   90.00
_cell.angle_beta   90.00
_cell.angle_gamma   90.00
#
_symmetry.space_group_name_H-M   'P 1'
#
loop_
_entity.id
_entity.type
_entity.pdbx_description
1 polymer ?
#
loop_
_entity_poly.entity_id
_entity_poly.type
_entity_poly.pdbx_seq_one_letter_code
_entity_poly.pdbx_strand_id
1 'polypeptide(L)'
;MALIAGAAESGAIALVRRAFEAFDRRDLAALVELTDPEVELFAPTAALANEGRCYRGHDGIARYLQDVDRTWAHLEVMPEKFREVGNHVVCLGRTRAQARDGLEVDSPTAWVWELRGRRLLWGCVYANPGSTFMGLSVAGESEAPGRRQAAEKASQPLRTA
;
A
#
# COMPACT_ATOMS: atom_id res chain seq x y z
N MET A 1 -16.98 6.02 33.71
CA MET A 1 -15.94 5.51 32.81
C MET A 1 -16.33 5.91 31.40
N ALA A 2 -15.80 7.01 30.95
CA ALA A 2 -15.99 7.36 29.57
C ALA A 2 -15.24 6.35 28.73
N LEU A 3 -15.93 5.37 28.23
CA LEU A 3 -15.55 4.81 26.98
C LEU A 3 -15.41 6.00 26.05
N ILE A 4 -14.19 6.40 25.83
CA ILE A 4 -13.89 7.13 24.64
C ILE A 4 -14.37 6.19 23.55
N ALA A 5 -15.58 6.41 23.08
CA ALA A 5 -15.96 5.93 21.79
C ALA A 5 -14.84 6.46 20.90
N GLY A 6 -13.88 5.61 20.60
CA GLY A 6 -12.86 5.93 19.64
C GLY A 6 -13.62 6.54 18.48
N ALA A 7 -13.22 7.74 18.05
CA ALA A 7 -13.84 8.37 16.91
C ALA A 7 -14.09 7.28 15.88
N ALA A 8 -15.34 7.11 15.47
CA ALA A 8 -15.72 6.06 14.54
C ALA A 8 -14.74 6.15 13.36
N GLU A 9 -14.06 5.03 13.06
CA GLU A 9 -13.10 4.98 11.98
C GLU A 9 -13.73 5.54 10.70
N SER A 10 -13.03 6.43 10.02
CA SER A 10 -13.57 7.03 8.80
C SER A 10 -13.85 5.94 7.74
N GLY A 11 -14.84 6.19 6.89
CA GLY A 11 -15.15 5.27 5.81
C GLY A 11 -13.96 5.01 4.88
N ALA A 12 -13.09 6.00 4.70
CA ALA A 12 -11.86 5.86 3.91
C ALA A 12 -10.87 4.89 4.55
N ILE A 13 -10.61 5.02 5.84
CA ILE A 13 -9.73 4.11 6.57
C ILE A 13 -10.33 2.70 6.60
N ALA A 14 -11.62 2.56 6.86
CA ALA A 14 -12.29 1.26 6.83
C ALA A 14 -12.16 0.57 5.46
N LEU A 15 -12.28 1.31 4.38
CA LEU A 15 -12.08 0.80 3.02
C LEU A 15 -10.67 0.26 2.81
N VAL A 16 -9.66 1.02 3.25
CA VAL A 16 -8.26 0.60 3.13
C VAL A 16 -7.98 -0.64 3.98
N ARG A 17 -8.52 -0.72 5.20
CA ARG A 17 -8.40 -1.94 6.02
C ARG A 17 -8.97 -3.16 5.32
N ARG A 18 -10.13 -3.03 4.71
CA ARG A 18 -10.77 -4.11 3.95
C ARG A 18 -9.90 -4.55 2.76
N ALA A 19 -9.22 -3.59 2.12
CA ALA A 19 -8.29 -3.91 1.04
C ALA A 19 -7.08 -4.71 1.54
N PHE A 20 -6.51 -4.37 2.69
CA PHE A 20 -5.45 -5.18 3.31
C PHE A 20 -5.92 -6.59 3.67
N GLU A 21 -7.10 -6.73 4.25
CA GLU A 21 -7.69 -8.02 4.57
C GLU A 21 -7.93 -8.87 3.31
N ALA A 22 -8.44 -8.27 2.25
CA ALA A 22 -8.63 -8.94 0.97
C ALA A 22 -7.29 -9.37 0.36
N PHE A 23 -6.27 -8.53 0.47
CA PHE A 23 -4.92 -8.87 0.02
C PHE A 23 -4.34 -10.05 0.78
N ASP A 24 -4.47 -10.09 2.10
CA ASP A 24 -3.99 -11.20 2.93
C ASP A 24 -4.63 -12.54 2.52
N ARG A 25 -5.90 -12.50 2.16
CA ARG A 25 -6.62 -13.69 1.67
C ARG A 25 -6.41 -13.97 0.18
N ARG A 26 -5.67 -13.09 -0.53
CA ARG A 26 -5.56 -13.14 -2.00
C ARG A 26 -6.94 -13.19 -2.68
N ASP A 27 -7.89 -12.46 -2.12
CA ASP A 27 -9.26 -12.38 -2.61
C ASP A 27 -9.37 -11.33 -3.72
N LEU A 28 -9.14 -11.78 -4.96
CA LEU A 28 -9.20 -10.90 -6.13
C LEU A 28 -10.57 -10.26 -6.30
N ALA A 29 -11.65 -11.00 -6.11
CA ALA A 29 -13.01 -10.47 -6.29
C ALA A 29 -13.28 -9.32 -5.32
N ALA A 30 -12.88 -9.45 -4.06
CA ALA A 30 -13.00 -8.39 -3.07
C ALA A 30 -12.16 -7.17 -3.44
N LEU A 31 -10.92 -7.37 -3.89
CA LEU A 31 -10.05 -6.28 -4.33
C LEU A 31 -10.61 -5.53 -5.53
N VAL A 32 -11.21 -6.23 -6.47
CA VAL A 32 -11.87 -5.62 -7.63
C VAL A 32 -13.04 -4.73 -7.20
N GLU A 33 -13.84 -5.17 -6.23
CA GLU A 33 -14.95 -4.38 -5.69
C GLU A 33 -14.47 -3.10 -4.96
N LEU A 34 -13.33 -3.16 -4.29
CA LEU A 34 -12.77 -2.07 -3.51
C LEU A 34 -11.96 -1.07 -4.34
N THR A 35 -11.62 -1.42 -5.58
CA THR A 35 -10.78 -0.60 -6.45
C THR A 35 -11.58 -0.04 -7.62
N ASP A 36 -11.21 1.18 -8.04
CA ASP A 36 -11.74 1.80 -9.23
C ASP A 36 -11.30 1.04 -10.49
N PRO A 37 -12.13 0.97 -11.56
CA PRO A 37 -11.68 0.38 -12.82
C PRO A 37 -10.43 1.02 -13.42
N GLU A 38 -10.14 2.28 -13.06
CA GLU A 38 -8.95 3.01 -13.49
C GLU A 38 -7.81 3.01 -12.45
N VAL A 39 -7.85 2.10 -11.47
CA VAL A 39 -6.86 2.03 -10.40
C VAL A 39 -5.44 1.88 -10.95
N GLU A 40 -4.51 2.56 -10.28
CA GLU A 40 -3.08 2.43 -10.54
C GLU A 40 -2.35 2.08 -9.25
N LEU A 41 -1.54 1.03 -9.29
CA LEU A 41 -0.79 0.55 -8.12
C LEU A 41 0.71 0.50 -8.43
N PHE A 42 1.49 1.15 -7.59
CA PHE A 42 2.95 1.12 -7.61
C PHE A 42 3.43 0.35 -6.39
N ALA A 43 3.94 -0.85 -6.60
CA ALA A 43 4.40 -1.73 -5.53
C ALA A 43 5.82 -2.23 -5.80
N PRO A 44 6.85 -1.63 -5.15
CA PRO A 44 8.25 -2.01 -5.37
C PRO A 44 8.53 -3.47 -5.06
N THR A 45 7.82 -4.07 -4.11
CA THR A 45 7.97 -5.48 -3.76
C THR A 45 7.63 -6.43 -4.91
N ALA A 46 6.75 -6.00 -5.81
CA ALA A 46 6.43 -6.73 -7.04
C ALA A 46 7.17 -6.16 -8.25
N ALA A 47 7.84 -5.01 -8.11
CA ALA A 47 8.55 -4.34 -9.20
C ALA A 47 9.71 -5.17 -9.76
N LEU A 48 10.29 -6.05 -8.97
CA LEU A 48 11.31 -7.00 -9.42
C LEU A 48 10.78 -7.93 -10.52
N ALA A 49 9.51 -8.28 -10.47
CA ALA A 49 8.86 -9.12 -11.47
C ALA A 49 8.31 -8.33 -12.66
N ASN A 50 8.04 -7.04 -12.48
CA ASN A 50 7.36 -6.18 -13.47
C ASN A 50 8.20 -4.97 -13.92
N GLU A 51 9.53 -5.04 -13.76
CA GLU A 51 10.47 -3.98 -14.17
C GLU A 51 10.09 -2.56 -13.70
N GLY A 52 9.49 -2.46 -12.50
CA GLY A 52 9.10 -1.18 -11.92
C GLY A 52 7.86 -0.53 -12.54
N ARG A 53 7.11 -1.24 -13.34
CA ARG A 53 5.91 -0.72 -13.99
C ARG A 53 4.73 -0.64 -13.03
N CYS A 54 3.83 0.28 -13.32
CA CYS A 54 2.57 0.42 -12.66
C CYS A 54 1.60 -0.72 -13.05
N TYR A 55 0.86 -1.23 -12.05
CA TYR A 55 -0.27 -2.12 -12.30
C TYR A 55 -1.52 -1.28 -12.51
N ARG A 56 -2.18 -1.43 -13.64
CA ARG A 56 -3.32 -0.60 -14.03
C ARG A 56 -4.58 -1.42 -14.19
N GLY A 57 -5.69 -0.88 -13.67
CA GLY A 57 -7.02 -1.46 -13.78
C GLY A 57 -7.16 -2.76 -13.02
N HIS A 58 -8.30 -3.40 -13.14
CA HIS A 58 -8.59 -4.66 -12.46
C HIS A 58 -7.71 -5.81 -12.98
N ASP A 59 -7.36 -5.81 -14.26
CA ASP A 59 -6.39 -6.76 -14.82
C ASP A 59 -4.99 -6.57 -14.20
N GLY A 60 -4.62 -5.32 -13.92
CA GLY A 60 -3.38 -5.00 -13.22
C GLY A 60 -3.38 -5.52 -11.78
N ILE A 61 -4.49 -5.42 -11.07
CA ILE A 61 -4.62 -5.99 -9.70
C ILE A 61 -4.46 -7.51 -9.73
N ALA A 62 -5.07 -8.19 -10.70
CA ALA A 62 -4.91 -9.64 -10.87
C ALA A 62 -3.45 -10.02 -11.13
N ARG A 63 -2.77 -9.26 -12.00
CA ARG A 63 -1.35 -9.47 -12.29
C ARG A 63 -0.48 -9.21 -11.06
N TYR A 64 -0.80 -8.18 -10.29
CA TYR A 64 -0.09 -7.88 -9.05
C TYR A 64 -0.13 -9.06 -8.07
N LEU A 65 -1.29 -9.66 -7.84
CA LEU A 65 -1.39 -10.85 -6.98
C LEU A 65 -0.58 -12.03 -7.52
N GLN A 66 -0.58 -12.25 -8.83
CA GLN A 66 0.23 -13.30 -9.46
C GLN A 66 1.73 -13.05 -9.26
N ASP A 67 2.19 -11.82 -9.45
CA ASP A 67 3.58 -11.46 -9.30
C ASP A 67 4.04 -11.58 -7.84
N VAL A 68 3.19 -11.20 -6.89
CA VAL A 68 3.44 -11.42 -5.45
C VAL A 68 3.63 -12.90 -5.16
N ASP A 69 2.75 -13.76 -5.63
CA ASP A 69 2.82 -15.20 -5.39
C ASP A 69 4.02 -15.86 -6.08
N ARG A 70 4.45 -15.33 -7.22
CA ARG A 70 5.66 -15.83 -7.91
C ARG A 70 6.94 -15.42 -7.20
N THR A 71 6.97 -14.22 -6.64
CA THR A 71 8.18 -13.65 -6.03
C THR A 71 8.38 -14.15 -4.60
N TRP A 72 7.30 -14.23 -3.84
CA TRP A 72 7.35 -14.48 -2.40
C TRP A 72 6.79 -15.83 -2.03
N ALA A 73 7.57 -16.61 -1.29
CA ALA A 73 7.08 -17.81 -0.64
C ALA A 73 6.18 -17.45 0.55
N HIS A 74 6.51 -16.33 1.21
CA HIS A 74 5.71 -15.77 2.29
C HIS A 74 5.77 -14.24 2.21
N LEU A 75 4.63 -13.57 2.37
CA LEU A 75 4.55 -12.13 2.44
C LEU A 75 3.46 -11.75 3.43
N GLU A 76 3.86 -11.04 4.47
CA GLU A 76 2.99 -10.51 5.50
C GLU A 76 3.10 -8.98 5.52
N VAL A 77 1.98 -8.30 5.36
CA VAL A 77 1.88 -6.86 5.48
C VAL A 77 1.15 -6.53 6.77
N MET A 78 1.76 -5.69 7.60
CA MET A 78 1.26 -5.35 8.92
C MET A 78 1.06 -3.84 9.05
N PRO A 79 -0.06 -3.30 8.54
CA PRO A 79 -0.38 -1.89 8.76
C PRO A 79 -0.73 -1.68 10.24
N GLU A 80 -0.13 -0.67 10.85
CA GLU A 80 -0.27 -0.38 12.27
C GLU A 80 -0.98 0.95 12.53
N LYS A 81 -0.68 1.96 11.71
CA LYS A 81 -1.21 3.31 11.86
C LYS A 81 -1.86 3.78 10.56
N PHE A 82 -3.01 4.38 10.69
CA PHE A 82 -3.77 4.91 9.56
C PHE A 82 -4.07 6.37 9.79
N ARG A 83 -3.95 7.16 8.73
CA ARG A 83 -4.26 8.58 8.76
C ARG A 83 -4.92 9.00 7.47
N GLU A 84 -6.03 9.71 7.60
CA GLU A 84 -6.71 10.33 6.49
C GLU A 84 -6.18 11.75 6.26
N VAL A 85 -5.81 12.07 5.02
CA VAL A 85 -5.34 13.39 4.60
C VAL A 85 -6.04 13.74 3.29
N GLY A 86 -7.08 14.56 3.36
CA GLY A 86 -7.92 14.86 2.20
C GLY A 86 -8.58 13.60 1.65
N ASN A 87 -8.35 13.31 0.37
CA ASN A 87 -8.84 12.08 -0.28
C ASN A 87 -7.79 10.95 -0.26
N HIS A 88 -6.76 11.08 0.57
CA HIS A 88 -5.71 10.09 0.74
C HIS A 88 -5.79 9.43 2.11
N VAL A 89 -5.35 8.18 2.17
CA VAL A 89 -5.09 7.47 3.43
C VAL A 89 -3.64 7.05 3.42
N VAL A 90 -2.92 7.45 4.47
CA VAL A 90 -1.53 7.04 4.70
C VAL A 90 -1.50 5.97 5.76
N CYS A 91 -0.85 4.86 5.47
CA CYS A 91 -0.68 3.75 6.40
C CYS A 91 0.80 3.56 6.70
N LEU A 92 1.13 3.37 7.95
CA LEU A 92 2.49 3.03 8.38
C LEU A 92 2.49 1.69 9.10
N GLY A 93 3.50 0.91 8.86
CA GLY A 93 3.65 -0.41 9.49
C GLY A 93 4.92 -1.11 9.04
N ARG A 94 4.86 -2.41 8.91
CA ARG A 94 5.98 -3.25 8.51
C ARG A 94 5.56 -4.27 7.46
N THR A 95 6.53 -4.68 6.68
CA THR A 95 6.41 -5.83 5.78
C THR A 95 7.47 -6.86 6.14
N ARG A 96 7.04 -8.11 6.30
CA ARG A 96 7.92 -9.27 6.40
C ARG A 96 7.69 -10.16 5.20
N ALA A 97 8.75 -10.57 4.58
CA ALA A 97 8.65 -11.41 3.40
C ALA A 97 9.83 -12.36 3.30
N GLN A 98 9.58 -13.51 2.70
CA GLN A 98 10.60 -14.45 2.29
C GLN A 98 10.41 -14.75 0.82
N ALA A 99 11.40 -14.39 0.02
CA ALA A 99 11.40 -14.69 -1.38
C ALA A 99 11.65 -16.19 -1.63
N ARG A 100 11.23 -16.68 -2.78
CA ARG A 100 11.40 -18.09 -3.13
C ARG A 100 12.86 -18.51 -3.30
N ASP A 101 13.75 -17.56 -3.54
CA ASP A 101 15.20 -17.76 -3.57
C ASP A 101 15.86 -17.72 -2.19
N GLY A 102 15.09 -17.49 -1.11
CA GLY A 102 15.55 -17.45 0.27
C GLY A 102 15.86 -16.07 0.83
N LEU A 103 15.78 -15.01 0.02
CA LEU A 103 15.93 -13.63 0.53
C LEU A 103 14.85 -13.31 1.55
N GLU A 104 15.26 -12.82 2.70
CA GLU A 104 14.34 -12.36 3.75
C GLU A 104 14.29 -10.83 3.79
N VAL A 105 13.09 -10.30 3.97
CA VAL A 105 12.83 -8.88 4.13
C VAL A 105 12.04 -8.66 5.40
N ASP A 106 12.48 -7.74 6.24
CA ASP A 106 11.74 -7.20 7.38
C ASP A 106 12.02 -5.71 7.43
N SER A 107 11.07 -4.91 6.97
CA SER A 107 11.30 -3.47 6.83
C SER A 107 10.09 -2.65 7.23
N PRO A 108 10.31 -1.43 7.77
CA PRO A 108 9.26 -0.43 7.87
C PRO A 108 8.70 -0.16 6.48
N THR A 109 7.38 0.00 6.40
CA THR A 109 6.69 0.20 5.12
C THR A 109 5.62 1.26 5.29
N ALA A 110 5.46 2.09 4.28
CA ALA A 110 4.34 3.01 4.17
C ALA A 110 3.53 2.69 2.92
N TRP A 111 2.22 2.83 3.04
CA TRP A 111 1.28 2.71 1.93
C TRP A 111 0.51 4.01 1.84
N VAL A 112 0.42 4.56 0.66
CA VAL A 112 -0.39 5.76 0.38
C VAL A 112 -1.46 5.39 -0.62
N TRP A 113 -2.70 5.69 -0.27
CA TRP A 113 -3.87 5.40 -1.08
C TRP A 113 -4.63 6.67 -1.38
N GLU A 114 -5.02 6.85 -2.63
CA GLU A 114 -5.97 7.89 -3.04
C GLU A 114 -7.32 7.25 -3.34
N LEU A 115 -8.37 7.86 -2.84
CA LEU A 115 -9.74 7.39 -3.03
C LEU A 115 -10.49 8.30 -4.00
N ARG A 116 -11.32 7.67 -4.83
CA ARG A 116 -12.35 8.36 -5.61
C ARG A 116 -13.71 7.77 -5.21
N GLY A 117 -14.50 8.57 -4.47
CA GLY A 117 -15.72 8.05 -3.86
C GLY A 117 -15.41 6.96 -2.83
N ARG A 118 -15.97 5.78 -3.03
CA ARG A 118 -15.78 4.62 -2.15
C ARG A 118 -14.85 3.56 -2.75
N ARG A 119 -13.93 3.98 -3.60
CA ARG A 119 -13.00 3.05 -4.28
C ARG A 119 -11.58 3.59 -4.27
N LEU A 120 -10.63 2.69 -4.23
CA LEU A 120 -9.22 3.00 -4.32
C LEU A 120 -8.87 3.29 -5.78
N LEU A 121 -8.39 4.50 -6.04
CA LEU A 121 -8.02 4.96 -7.39
C LEU A 121 -6.54 4.85 -7.65
N TRP A 122 -5.73 5.05 -6.63
CA TRP A 122 -4.28 5.03 -6.75
C TRP A 122 -3.66 4.54 -5.45
N GLY A 123 -2.57 3.80 -5.56
CA GLY A 123 -1.81 3.33 -4.40
C GLY A 123 -0.33 3.22 -4.69
N CYS A 124 0.48 3.50 -3.69
CA CYS A 124 1.92 3.35 -3.75
C CYS A 124 2.45 2.76 -2.45
N VAL A 125 3.36 1.81 -2.58
CA VAL A 125 4.05 1.17 -1.46
C VAL A 125 5.48 1.70 -1.41
N TYR A 126 5.89 2.17 -0.23
CA TYR A 126 7.22 2.67 0.04
C TYR A 126 7.93 1.76 1.03
N ALA A 127 8.96 1.08 0.58
CA ALA A 127 9.85 0.33 1.45
C ALA A 127 10.84 1.29 2.13
N ASN A 128 11.06 1.12 3.43
CA ASN A 128 11.92 2.00 4.23
C ASN A 128 11.58 3.49 4.05
N PRO A 129 10.34 3.91 4.35
CA PRO A 129 9.97 5.30 4.20
C PRO A 129 10.88 6.17 5.07
N GLY A 130 11.41 7.24 4.48
CA GLY A 130 12.27 8.19 5.19
C GLY A 130 11.50 9.01 6.23
N SER A 131 12.24 9.87 6.94
CA SER A 131 11.71 10.74 7.99
C SER A 131 10.52 11.61 7.56
N THR A 132 10.37 11.88 6.27
CA THR A 132 9.23 12.65 5.72
C THR A 132 7.89 11.98 6.04
N PHE A 133 7.79 10.66 5.91
CA PHE A 133 6.58 9.93 6.26
C PHE A 133 6.37 9.83 7.76
N MET A 134 7.43 9.74 8.52
CA MET A 134 7.37 9.76 9.98
C MET A 134 6.87 11.12 10.49
N GLY A 135 7.27 12.22 9.83
CA GLY A 135 6.78 13.57 10.11
C GLY A 135 5.29 13.74 9.83
N LEU A 136 4.78 13.12 8.78
CA LEU A 136 3.34 13.10 8.47
C LEU A 136 2.50 12.44 9.58
N SER A 137 3.07 11.47 10.28
CA SER A 137 2.39 10.82 11.40
C SER A 137 2.30 11.71 12.65
N VAL A 138 3.17 12.69 12.78
CA VAL A 138 3.29 13.56 13.98
C VAL A 138 2.66 14.94 13.75
N ALA A 139 2.83 15.54 12.59
CA ALA A 139 2.52 16.95 12.37
C ALA A 139 1.10 17.29 11.91
N GLY A 140 0.27 16.35 11.57
CA GLY A 140 -1.17 16.58 11.36
C GLY A 140 -1.60 17.27 10.07
N GLU A 141 -0.74 17.92 9.32
CA GLU A 141 -1.13 18.85 8.26
C GLU A 141 -0.23 18.84 7.01
N SER A 142 0.51 17.79 6.76
CA SER A 142 1.32 17.73 5.54
C SER A 142 0.54 17.09 4.41
N GLU A 143 0.61 17.68 3.23
CA GLU A 143 0.04 17.11 2.02
C GLU A 143 0.62 15.72 1.75
N ALA A 144 -0.21 14.80 1.30
CA ALA A 144 0.27 13.51 0.82
C ALA A 144 1.27 13.73 -0.32
N PRO A 145 2.34 12.91 -0.40
CA PRO A 145 3.32 13.04 -1.48
C PRO A 145 2.62 13.00 -2.83
N GLY A 146 2.94 13.94 -3.69
CA GLY A 146 2.34 14.00 -5.02
C GLY A 146 2.62 12.73 -5.83
N ARG A 147 1.70 12.37 -6.70
CA ARG A 147 1.78 11.18 -7.58
C ARG A 147 3.11 11.08 -8.35
N ARG A 148 3.71 12.23 -8.72
CA ARG A 148 5.01 12.27 -9.42
C ARG A 148 6.15 11.73 -8.57
N GLN A 149 6.26 12.16 -7.32
CA GLN A 149 7.30 11.68 -6.42
C GLN A 149 7.16 10.20 -6.11
N ALA A 150 5.94 9.72 -5.99
CA ALA A 150 5.63 8.31 -5.79
C ALA A 150 6.06 7.47 -7.00
N ALA A 151 5.74 7.91 -8.22
CA ALA A 151 6.12 7.22 -9.44
C ALA A 151 7.64 7.20 -9.65
N GLU A 152 8.33 8.29 -9.37
CA GLU A 152 9.79 8.36 -9.45
C GLU A 152 10.47 7.43 -8.45
N LYS A 153 10.01 7.39 -7.19
CA LYS A 153 10.54 6.49 -6.18
C LYS A 153 10.27 5.02 -6.49
N ALA A 154 9.10 4.70 -7.02
CA ALA A 154 8.73 3.34 -7.40
C ALA A 154 9.53 2.82 -8.61
N SER A 155 10.00 3.71 -9.48
CA SER A 155 10.81 3.35 -10.65
C SER A 155 12.32 3.28 -10.37
N GLN A 156 12.78 3.70 -9.18
CA GLN A 156 14.18 3.55 -8.81
C GLN A 156 14.50 2.09 -8.49
N PRO A 157 15.59 1.54 -9.05
CA PRO A 157 16.00 0.18 -8.70
C PRO A 157 16.31 0.12 -7.21
N LEU A 158 15.85 -0.95 -6.56
CA LEU A 158 16.23 -1.26 -5.18
C LEU A 158 17.75 -1.32 -5.13
N ARG A 159 18.38 -0.32 -4.51
CA ARG A 159 19.79 -0.41 -4.21
C ARG A 159 19.95 -1.51 -3.19
N THR A 160 20.49 -2.63 -3.63
CA THR A 160 21.08 -3.62 -2.73
C THR A 160 22.19 -2.91 -1.98
N ALA A 161 21.96 -2.69 -0.72
CA ALA A 161 23.05 -2.25 0.17
C ALA A 161 24.00 -3.43 0.39
#